data_d4fe856d70527ddc7d4d796857f255e9
#
_entry.id   d4fe856d70527ddc7d4d796857f255e9
#
_cell.length_a   1.000
_cell.length_b   1.000
_cell.length_c   1.000
_cell.angle_alpha   90.00
_cell.angle_beta   90.00
_cell.angle_gamma   90.00
#
_symmetry.space_group_name_H-M   'P 1'
#
loop_
_entity.id
_entity.type
_entity.pdbx_description
1 polymer ?
#
loop_
_entity_poly.entity_id
_entity_poly.type
_entity_poly.pdbx_seq_one_letter_code
_entity_poly.pdbx_strand_id
1 'polypeptide(L)'
;FRNGFGGNTETTEAILSFVNSYLSQTKGGIFIGVGLVMLLWTVINLVSNIEITFNRIWEVKKARSMYRKITDYFSMFLLMPILIVVSGGLSLFMSTILKQMDDFVLLAPIMKFMIRLIPFVLTWLMFTGLYIFMPNTKVKFKHALIAGILAGSAYQAFQFLYINSQLWVSKYNAIY
;
A
#
# COMPACT_ATOMS: atom_id res chain seq x y z
N PHE A 1 5.79 -26.68 19.39
CA PHE A 1 5.49 -25.39 18.69
C PHE A 1 6.62 -24.93 17.75
N ARG A 2 7.47 -25.85 17.24
CA ARG A 2 8.68 -25.50 16.48
C ARG A 2 8.73 -26.02 15.03
N ASN A 3 7.68 -26.68 14.52
CA ASN A 3 7.71 -27.35 13.23
C ASN A 3 6.70 -26.83 12.18
N GLY A 4 6.22 -25.58 12.31
CA GLY A 4 5.23 -25.03 11.37
C GLY A 4 5.77 -24.09 10.28
N PHE A 5 7.06 -23.74 10.30
CA PHE A 5 7.66 -22.76 9.38
C PHE A 5 8.80 -23.30 8.49
N GLY A 6 9.02 -24.61 8.48
CA GLY A 6 10.13 -25.23 7.75
C GLY A 6 10.09 -25.02 6.23
N GLY A 7 8.92 -24.95 5.62
CA GLY A 7 8.79 -24.79 4.17
C GLY A 7 9.11 -23.39 3.63
N ASN A 8 8.96 -22.35 4.48
CA ASN A 8 9.26 -20.97 4.07
C ASN A 8 10.75 -20.61 4.24
N THR A 9 11.45 -21.22 5.16
CA THR A 9 12.89 -20.95 5.37
C THR A 9 13.74 -21.52 4.24
N GLU A 10 13.46 -22.73 3.80
CA GLU A 10 14.20 -23.40 2.71
C GLU A 10 13.98 -22.66 1.37
N THR A 11 12.76 -22.26 1.08
CA THR A 11 12.43 -21.44 -0.09
C THR A 11 13.06 -20.04 0.00
N THR A 12 13.05 -19.45 1.18
CA THR A 12 13.66 -18.12 1.42
C THR A 12 15.19 -18.20 1.30
N GLU A 13 15.82 -19.23 1.85
CA GLU A 13 17.27 -19.45 1.70
C GLU A 13 17.66 -19.76 0.25
N ALA A 14 16.85 -20.54 -0.46
CA ALA A 14 17.08 -20.81 -1.89
C ALA A 14 16.97 -19.51 -2.72
N ILE A 15 15.98 -18.66 -2.44
CA ILE A 15 15.84 -17.35 -3.10
C ILE A 15 17.02 -16.45 -2.74
N LEU A 16 17.41 -16.38 -1.47
CA LEU A 16 18.52 -15.55 -1.02
C LEU A 16 19.85 -16.04 -1.60
N SER A 17 20.09 -17.36 -1.68
CA SER A 17 21.28 -17.93 -2.29
C SER A 17 21.32 -17.66 -3.79
N PHE A 18 20.19 -17.77 -4.48
CA PHE A 18 20.07 -17.44 -5.90
C PHE A 18 20.33 -15.95 -6.14
N VAL A 19 19.74 -15.07 -5.35
CA VAL A 19 19.97 -13.61 -5.43
C VAL A 19 21.43 -13.27 -5.12
N ASN A 20 22.02 -13.85 -4.08
CA ASN A 20 23.41 -13.60 -3.72
C ASN A 20 24.39 -14.16 -4.78
N SER A 21 24.10 -15.32 -5.35
CA SER A 21 24.91 -15.89 -6.46
C SER A 21 24.82 -15.03 -7.71
N TYR A 22 23.64 -14.48 -8.00
CA TYR A 22 23.43 -13.56 -9.12
C TYR A 22 24.15 -12.23 -8.88
N LEU A 23 24.08 -11.68 -7.68
CA LEU A 23 24.75 -10.43 -7.30
C LEU A 23 26.27 -10.58 -7.28
N SER A 24 26.81 -11.72 -6.84
CA SER A 24 28.27 -11.96 -6.79
C SER A 24 28.90 -12.28 -8.15
N GLN A 25 28.15 -12.91 -9.05
CA GLN A 25 28.58 -13.18 -10.42
C GLN A 25 28.51 -11.95 -11.35
N THR A 26 27.67 -10.98 -11.00
CA THR A 26 27.50 -9.80 -11.82
C THR A 26 28.49 -8.74 -11.33
N LYS A 27 29.59 -8.51 -12.06
CA LYS A 27 30.36 -7.25 -12.03
C LYS A 27 29.46 -6.09 -12.51
N GLY A 28 28.27 -6.00 -11.99
CA GLY A 28 27.08 -5.48 -12.64
C GLY A 28 26.50 -4.28 -11.97
N GLY A 29 27.28 -3.34 -11.49
CA GLY A 29 26.72 -2.00 -11.20
C GLY A 29 25.94 -1.42 -12.39
N ILE A 30 26.37 -1.74 -13.61
CA ILE A 30 25.69 -1.32 -14.86
C ILE A 30 24.33 -2.03 -15.01
N PHE A 31 24.26 -3.35 -14.79
CA PHE A 31 22.99 -4.10 -14.90
C PHE A 31 21.98 -3.70 -13.82
N ILE A 32 22.47 -3.46 -12.59
CA ILE A 32 21.61 -2.94 -11.51
C ILE A 32 21.12 -1.54 -11.86
N GLY A 33 21.97 -0.68 -12.39
CA GLY A 33 21.60 0.66 -12.83
C GLY A 33 20.56 0.65 -13.95
N VAL A 34 20.77 -0.17 -14.98
CA VAL A 34 19.81 -0.33 -16.08
C VAL A 34 18.48 -0.90 -15.58
N GLY A 35 18.52 -1.93 -14.71
CA GLY A 35 17.32 -2.50 -14.09
C GLY A 35 16.53 -1.48 -13.28
N LEU A 36 17.22 -0.64 -12.49
CA LEU A 36 16.58 0.42 -11.71
C LEU A 36 15.94 1.49 -12.60
N VAL A 37 16.62 1.89 -13.68
CA VAL A 37 16.06 2.86 -14.66
C VAL A 37 14.82 2.28 -15.33
N MET A 38 14.85 1.00 -15.76
CA MET A 38 13.69 0.32 -16.35
C MET A 38 12.52 0.23 -15.37
N LEU A 39 12.80 -0.07 -14.10
CA LEU A 39 11.79 -0.13 -13.06
C LEU A 39 11.15 1.23 -12.83
N LEU A 40 11.94 2.28 -12.68
CA LEU A 40 11.44 3.66 -12.55
C LEU A 40 10.60 4.07 -13.76
N TRP A 41 11.05 3.76 -14.97
CA TRP A 41 10.30 4.02 -16.20
C TRP A 41 8.94 3.30 -16.20
N THR A 42 8.93 2.03 -15.82
CA THR A 42 7.69 1.24 -15.74
C THR A 42 6.71 1.82 -14.72
N VAL A 43 7.20 2.23 -13.55
CA VAL A 43 6.37 2.86 -12.51
C VAL A 43 5.81 4.20 -13.00
N ILE A 44 6.63 5.05 -13.63
CA ILE A 44 6.17 6.32 -14.19
C ILE A 44 5.08 6.10 -15.26
N ASN A 45 5.25 5.11 -16.14
CA ASN A 45 4.25 4.76 -17.13
C ASN A 45 2.95 4.25 -16.52
N LEU A 46 3.03 3.41 -15.48
CA LEU A 46 1.86 2.92 -14.77
C LEU A 46 1.07 4.07 -14.14
N VAL A 47 1.72 4.96 -13.41
CA VAL A 47 1.08 6.12 -12.80
C VAL A 47 0.53 7.08 -13.86
N SER A 48 1.25 7.26 -14.99
CA SER A 48 0.78 8.05 -16.12
C SER A 48 -0.49 7.47 -16.74
N ASN A 49 -0.60 6.16 -16.87
CA ASN A 49 -1.81 5.50 -17.38
C ASN A 49 -3.01 5.70 -16.44
N ILE A 50 -2.77 5.65 -15.13
CA ILE A 50 -3.79 5.99 -14.14
C ILE A 50 -4.24 7.43 -14.32
N GLU A 51 -3.31 8.40 -14.41
CA GLU A 51 -3.64 9.81 -14.65
C GLU A 51 -4.44 10.01 -15.94
N ILE A 52 -4.04 9.36 -17.03
CA ILE A 52 -4.75 9.44 -18.32
C ILE A 52 -6.20 8.95 -18.17
N THR A 53 -6.40 7.86 -17.43
CA THR A 53 -7.73 7.32 -17.17
C THR A 53 -8.58 8.30 -16.36
N PHE A 54 -8.03 8.88 -15.30
CA PHE A 54 -8.71 9.92 -14.51
C PHE A 54 -9.02 11.16 -15.34
N ASN A 55 -8.05 11.63 -16.14
CA ASN A 55 -8.24 12.78 -17.02
C ASN A 55 -9.34 12.54 -18.05
N ARG A 56 -9.47 11.30 -18.56
CA ARG A 56 -10.54 10.92 -19.47
C ARG A 56 -11.90 10.94 -18.78
N ILE A 57 -12.01 10.40 -17.57
CA ILE A 57 -13.25 10.40 -16.79
C ILE A 57 -13.70 11.84 -16.46
N TRP A 58 -12.75 12.73 -16.18
CA TRP A 58 -13.02 14.13 -15.86
C TRP A 58 -13.02 15.06 -17.09
N GLU A 59 -12.98 14.50 -18.30
CA GLU A 59 -12.98 15.22 -19.59
C GLU A 59 -11.91 16.32 -19.67
N VAL A 60 -10.74 16.09 -19.06
CA VAL A 60 -9.62 17.03 -19.04
C VAL A 60 -8.94 17.05 -20.39
N LYS A 61 -9.02 18.16 -21.11
CA LYS A 61 -8.45 18.33 -22.45
C LYS A 61 -6.93 18.49 -22.50
N LYS A 62 -6.30 18.86 -21.38
CA LYS A 62 -4.88 19.18 -21.33
C LYS A 62 -4.12 18.26 -20.38
N ALA A 63 -3.24 17.43 -20.92
CA ALA A 63 -2.35 16.59 -20.11
C ALA A 63 -1.29 17.43 -19.39
N ARG A 64 -0.78 16.94 -18.25
CA ARG A 64 0.37 17.55 -17.56
C ARG A 64 1.64 17.40 -18.41
N SER A 65 2.54 18.38 -18.33
CA SER A 65 3.87 18.23 -18.91
C SER A 65 4.65 17.12 -18.18
N MET A 66 5.57 16.46 -18.88
CA MET A 66 6.38 15.36 -18.30
C MET A 66 7.16 15.80 -17.05
N TYR A 67 7.72 17.00 -17.05
CA TYR A 67 8.41 17.56 -15.89
C TYR A 67 7.49 17.63 -14.66
N ARG A 68 6.27 18.14 -14.84
CA ARG A 68 5.29 18.26 -13.77
C ARG A 68 4.77 16.89 -13.30
N LYS A 69 4.63 15.93 -14.21
CA LYS A 69 4.31 14.56 -13.85
C LYS A 69 5.35 13.94 -12.92
N ILE A 70 6.62 14.05 -13.29
CA ILE A 70 7.73 13.52 -12.48
C ILE A 70 7.75 14.15 -11.09
N THR A 71 7.62 15.49 -11.01
CA THR A 71 7.62 16.21 -9.72
C THR A 71 6.44 15.82 -8.85
N ASP A 72 5.24 15.77 -9.41
CA ASP A 72 4.02 15.43 -8.68
C ASP A 72 4.06 13.98 -8.21
N TYR A 73 4.52 13.05 -9.06
CA TYR A 73 4.65 11.62 -8.71
C TYR A 73 5.75 11.39 -7.68
N PHE A 74 6.88 12.06 -7.80
CA PHE A 74 7.95 11.98 -6.81
C PHE A 74 7.48 12.46 -5.44
N SER A 75 6.73 13.56 -5.40
CA SER A 75 6.12 14.06 -4.15
C SER A 75 5.16 13.03 -3.53
N MET A 76 4.34 12.37 -4.34
CA MET A 76 3.45 11.29 -3.86
C MET A 76 4.24 10.09 -3.35
N PHE A 77 5.29 9.66 -4.07
CA PHE A 77 6.15 8.56 -3.65
C PHE A 77 6.88 8.83 -2.33
N LEU A 78 7.20 10.10 -2.07
CA LEU A 78 7.84 10.50 -0.82
C LEU A 78 6.85 10.56 0.35
N LEU A 79 5.61 10.96 0.09
CA LEU A 79 4.53 11.02 1.08
C LEU A 79 4.05 9.63 1.53
N MET A 80 3.99 8.66 0.63
CA MET A 80 3.49 7.32 0.92
C MET A 80 4.26 6.58 2.04
N PRO A 81 5.60 6.47 2.00
CA PRO A 81 6.37 5.88 3.09
C PRO A 81 6.17 6.59 4.42
N ILE A 82 6.09 7.93 4.41
CA ILE A 82 5.86 8.73 5.63
C ILE A 82 4.50 8.36 6.22
N LEU A 83 3.45 8.29 5.41
CA LEU A 83 2.11 7.89 5.87
C LEU A 83 2.10 6.46 6.42
N ILE A 84 2.82 5.53 5.81
CA ILE A 84 2.93 4.15 6.29
C ILE A 84 3.65 4.09 7.65
N VAL A 85 4.76 4.82 7.80
CA VAL A 85 5.51 4.86 9.06
C VAL A 85 4.69 5.52 10.17
N VAL A 86 4.03 6.64 9.88
CA VAL A 86 3.14 7.32 10.83
C VAL A 86 1.97 6.42 11.22
N SER A 87 1.36 5.74 10.25
CA SER A 87 0.26 4.80 10.49
C SER A 87 0.69 3.62 11.37
N GLY A 88 1.83 3.00 11.06
CA GLY A 88 2.40 1.91 11.86
C GLY A 88 2.78 2.35 13.27
N GLY A 89 3.43 3.51 13.39
CA GLY A 89 3.79 4.11 14.67
C GLY A 89 2.57 4.43 15.54
N LEU A 90 1.52 4.99 14.96
CA LEU A 90 0.25 5.25 15.65
C LEU A 90 -0.42 3.96 16.12
N SER A 91 -0.43 2.92 15.29
CA SER A 91 -0.99 1.62 15.68
C SER A 91 -0.25 0.98 16.87
N LEU A 92 1.08 1.04 16.87
CA LEU A 92 1.90 0.53 17.97
C LEU A 92 1.69 1.36 19.25
N PHE A 93 1.70 2.68 19.15
CA PHE A 93 1.46 3.59 20.27
C PHE A 93 0.08 3.35 20.89
N MET A 94 -0.96 3.24 20.07
CA MET A 94 -2.32 2.96 20.52
C MET A 94 -2.44 1.57 21.15
N SER A 95 -1.76 0.55 20.63
CA SER A 95 -1.78 -0.79 21.22
C SER A 95 -1.12 -0.83 22.60
N THR A 96 -0.11 0.01 22.82
CA THR A 96 0.57 0.15 24.12
C THR A 96 -0.32 0.86 25.14
N ILE A 97 -0.98 1.95 24.74
CA ILE A 97 -1.94 2.66 25.59
C ILE A 97 -3.10 1.74 26.00
N LEU A 98 -3.63 0.94 25.07
CA LEU A 98 -4.73 0.02 25.37
C LEU A 98 -4.37 -1.03 26.40
N LYS A 99 -3.12 -1.53 26.40
CA LYS A 99 -2.65 -2.48 27.41
C LYS A 99 -2.57 -1.86 28.80
N GLN A 100 -2.29 -0.55 28.88
CA GLN A 100 -2.24 0.18 30.15
C GLN A 100 -3.62 0.59 30.66
N MET A 101 -4.65 0.58 29.79
CA MET A 101 -6.02 0.98 30.11
C MET A 101 -6.96 -0.19 30.38
N ASP A 102 -6.45 -1.41 30.54
CA ASP A 102 -7.27 -2.58 30.92
C ASP A 102 -8.02 -2.40 32.26
N ASP A 103 -7.59 -1.44 33.10
CA ASP A 103 -8.27 -1.07 34.34
C ASP A 103 -9.54 -0.21 34.11
N PHE A 104 -9.76 0.33 32.92
CA PHE A 104 -10.94 1.14 32.58
C PHE A 104 -11.98 0.36 31.77
N VAL A 105 -12.70 -0.53 32.42
CA VAL A 105 -13.67 -1.48 31.81
C VAL A 105 -14.70 -0.80 30.90
N LEU A 106 -15.10 0.46 31.17
CA LEU A 106 -16.11 1.19 30.40
C LEU A 106 -15.59 1.82 29.09
N LEU A 107 -14.32 2.23 29.06
CA LEU A 107 -13.72 2.91 27.91
C LEU A 107 -12.99 1.98 26.93
N ALA A 108 -12.57 0.81 27.40
CA ALA A 108 -11.82 -0.16 26.61
C ALA A 108 -12.54 -0.59 25.29
N PRO A 109 -13.87 -0.87 25.26
CA PRO A 109 -14.54 -1.26 24.03
C PRO A 109 -14.60 -0.12 23.00
N ILE A 110 -14.78 1.13 23.43
CA ILE A 110 -14.81 2.30 22.56
C ILE A 110 -13.44 2.53 21.93
N MET A 111 -12.39 2.46 22.73
CA MET A 111 -11.02 2.60 22.26
C MET A 111 -10.62 1.49 21.27
N LYS A 112 -10.97 0.24 21.55
CA LYS A 112 -10.76 -0.90 20.64
C LYS A 112 -11.47 -0.69 19.30
N PHE A 113 -12.69 -0.15 19.34
CA PHE A 113 -13.44 0.18 18.12
C PHE A 113 -12.75 1.30 17.32
N MET A 114 -12.31 2.38 17.96
CA MET A 114 -11.60 3.48 17.30
C MET A 114 -10.30 3.02 16.63
N ILE A 115 -9.55 2.15 17.28
CA ILE A 115 -8.31 1.59 16.70
C ILE A 115 -8.60 0.74 15.47
N ARG A 116 -9.68 -0.05 15.48
CA ARG A 116 -10.10 -0.83 14.31
C ARG A 116 -10.52 0.04 13.13
N LEU A 117 -10.95 1.28 13.37
CA LEU A 117 -11.30 2.23 12.32
C LEU A 117 -10.09 2.88 11.63
N ILE A 118 -8.92 2.92 12.28
CA ILE A 118 -7.72 3.59 11.74
C ILE A 118 -7.36 3.09 10.32
N PRO A 119 -7.25 1.78 10.05
CA PRO A 119 -6.95 1.29 8.70
C PRO A 119 -7.99 1.72 7.66
N PHE A 120 -9.27 1.77 8.05
CA PHE A 120 -10.35 2.23 7.16
C PHE A 120 -10.19 3.71 6.82
N VAL A 121 -10.00 4.54 7.84
CA VAL A 121 -9.81 6.00 7.66
C VAL A 121 -8.59 6.28 6.79
N LEU A 122 -7.48 5.60 7.03
CA LEU A 122 -6.27 5.74 6.22
C LEU A 122 -6.50 5.35 4.76
N THR A 123 -7.19 4.24 4.52
CA THR A 123 -7.56 3.80 3.17
C THR A 123 -8.48 4.81 2.50
N TRP A 124 -9.48 5.35 3.19
CA TRP A 124 -10.36 6.40 2.68
C TRP A 124 -9.60 7.68 2.33
N LEU A 125 -8.67 8.10 3.19
CA LEU A 125 -7.81 9.27 2.92
C LEU A 125 -6.90 9.03 1.73
N MET A 126 -6.33 7.83 1.60
CA MET A 126 -5.49 7.46 0.47
C MET A 126 -6.28 7.54 -0.85
N PHE A 127 -7.47 6.92 -0.93
CA PHE A 127 -8.29 7.01 -2.13
C PHE A 127 -8.80 8.43 -2.39
N THR A 128 -9.17 9.18 -1.34
CA THR A 128 -9.54 10.60 -1.48
C THR A 128 -8.39 11.41 -2.07
N GLY A 129 -7.16 11.18 -1.59
CA GLY A 129 -5.96 11.80 -2.14
C GLY A 129 -5.75 11.45 -3.62
N LEU A 130 -5.90 10.17 -4.00
CA LEU A 130 -5.83 9.76 -5.39
C LEU A 130 -6.85 10.50 -6.27
N TYR A 131 -8.10 10.61 -5.82
CA TYR A 131 -9.15 11.32 -6.58
C TYR A 131 -8.90 12.82 -6.70
N ILE A 132 -8.17 13.44 -5.76
CA ILE A 132 -7.82 14.87 -5.82
C ILE A 132 -6.57 15.11 -6.66
N PHE A 133 -5.53 14.30 -6.46
CA PHE A 133 -4.20 14.58 -7.01
C PHE A 133 -3.98 13.99 -8.41
N MET A 134 -4.65 12.86 -8.75
CA MET A 134 -4.47 12.21 -10.05
C MET A 134 -5.03 13.01 -11.22
N PRO A 135 -6.29 13.52 -11.20
CA PRO A 135 -6.79 14.28 -12.34
C PRO A 135 -6.12 15.65 -12.43
N ASN A 136 -5.82 16.11 -13.66
CA ASN A 136 -5.27 17.44 -13.92
C ASN A 136 -6.37 18.51 -13.92
N THR A 137 -7.25 18.48 -12.92
CA THR A 137 -8.35 19.43 -12.76
C THR A 137 -8.63 19.70 -11.28
N LYS A 138 -9.39 20.77 -11.02
CA LYS A 138 -9.79 21.10 -9.64
C LYS A 138 -10.97 20.24 -9.19
N VAL A 139 -10.69 19.18 -8.44
CA VAL A 139 -11.72 18.32 -7.85
C VAL A 139 -12.19 18.91 -6.53
N LYS A 140 -13.50 19.03 -6.34
CA LYS A 140 -14.06 19.48 -5.06
C LYS A 140 -13.85 18.38 -4.00
N PHE A 141 -13.25 18.74 -2.87
CA PHE A 141 -12.92 17.83 -1.77
C PHE A 141 -14.10 16.92 -1.35
N LYS A 142 -15.32 17.50 -1.24
CA LYS A 142 -16.52 16.75 -0.85
C LYS A 142 -16.82 15.56 -1.77
N HIS A 143 -16.68 15.73 -3.08
CA HIS A 143 -16.95 14.66 -4.04
C HIS A 143 -15.83 13.61 -4.01
N ALA A 144 -14.58 14.05 -3.90
CA ALA A 144 -13.43 13.16 -3.75
C ALA A 144 -13.52 12.33 -2.46
N LEU A 145 -13.97 12.93 -1.35
CA LEU A 145 -14.15 12.25 -0.08
C LEU A 145 -15.21 11.15 -0.16
N ILE A 146 -16.36 11.44 -0.74
CA ILE A 146 -17.41 10.43 -0.92
C ILE A 146 -16.93 9.29 -1.80
N ALA A 147 -16.29 9.60 -2.92
CA ALA A 147 -15.71 8.60 -3.81
C ALA A 147 -14.60 7.79 -3.10
N GLY A 148 -13.76 8.45 -2.30
CA GLY A 148 -12.69 7.83 -1.52
C GLY A 148 -13.20 6.87 -0.45
N ILE A 149 -14.29 7.23 0.24
CA ILE A 149 -14.96 6.36 1.20
C ILE A 149 -15.52 5.11 0.50
N LEU A 150 -16.22 5.28 -0.60
CA LEU A 150 -16.80 4.16 -1.35
C LEU A 150 -15.71 3.23 -1.90
N ALA A 151 -14.72 3.78 -2.59
CA ALA A 151 -13.62 3.00 -3.15
C ALA A 151 -12.76 2.33 -2.08
N GLY A 152 -12.44 3.05 -1.00
CA GLY A 152 -11.67 2.50 0.12
C GLY A 152 -12.43 1.41 0.87
N SER A 153 -13.75 1.54 1.03
CA SER A 153 -14.58 0.48 1.63
C SER A 153 -14.65 -0.76 0.73
N ALA A 154 -14.80 -0.58 -0.57
CA ALA A 154 -14.75 -1.68 -1.54
C ALA A 154 -13.38 -2.39 -1.52
N TYR A 155 -12.29 -1.63 -1.46
CA TYR A 155 -10.94 -2.17 -1.33
C TYR A 155 -10.77 -2.99 -0.06
N GLN A 156 -11.22 -2.50 1.10
CA GLN A 156 -11.17 -3.22 2.36
C GLN A 156 -11.99 -4.52 2.32
N ALA A 157 -13.17 -4.50 1.72
CA ALA A 157 -13.99 -5.68 1.52
C ALA A 157 -13.27 -6.71 0.63
N PHE A 158 -12.68 -6.26 -0.48
CA PHE A 158 -11.88 -7.12 -1.36
C PHE A 158 -10.66 -7.70 -0.65
N GLN A 159 -9.93 -6.89 0.11
CA GLN A 159 -8.77 -7.32 0.89
C GLN A 159 -9.17 -8.38 1.92
N PHE A 160 -10.28 -8.18 2.61
CA PHE A 160 -10.82 -9.17 3.56
C PHE A 160 -11.13 -10.51 2.88
N LEU A 161 -11.80 -10.49 1.73
CA LEU A 161 -12.08 -11.69 0.94
C LEU A 161 -10.79 -12.38 0.47
N TYR A 162 -9.82 -11.61 0.00
CA TYR A 162 -8.53 -12.11 -0.43
C TYR A 162 -7.76 -12.81 0.69
N ILE A 163 -7.65 -12.19 1.87
CA ILE A 163 -6.96 -12.77 3.02
C ILE A 163 -7.67 -14.07 3.47
N ASN A 164 -9.00 -14.05 3.55
CA ASN A 164 -9.74 -15.25 3.92
C ASN A 164 -9.58 -16.39 2.89
N SER A 165 -9.53 -16.07 1.61
CA SER A 165 -9.29 -17.09 0.58
C SER A 165 -7.90 -17.73 0.70
N GLN A 166 -6.88 -16.95 1.05
CA GLN A 166 -5.53 -17.48 1.29
C GLN A 166 -5.47 -18.41 2.53
N LEU A 167 -6.20 -18.07 3.58
CA LEU A 167 -6.30 -18.95 4.77
C LEU A 167 -6.95 -20.29 4.43
N TRP A 168 -7.90 -20.28 3.50
CA TRP A 168 -8.51 -21.51 2.99
C TRP A 168 -7.52 -22.37 2.20
N VAL A 169 -6.79 -21.77 1.28
CA VAL A 169 -5.77 -22.46 0.47
C VAL A 169 -4.64 -23.01 1.35
N SER A 170 -4.20 -22.26 2.35
CA SER A 170 -3.16 -22.71 3.30
C SER A 170 -3.62 -23.93 4.12
N LYS A 171 -4.90 -23.98 4.49
CA LYS A 171 -5.47 -25.16 5.18
C LYS A 171 -5.52 -26.40 4.27
N TYR A 172 -5.77 -26.22 2.99
CA TYR A 172 -5.77 -27.33 2.03
C TYR A 172 -4.37 -27.91 1.81
N ASN A 173 -3.33 -27.06 1.70
CA ASN A 173 -1.95 -27.49 1.55
C ASN A 173 -1.37 -28.17 2.81
N ALA A 174 -1.96 -27.98 3.98
CA ALA A 174 -1.53 -28.64 5.22
C ALA A 174 -2.12 -30.08 5.37
N ILE A 175 -3.00 -30.52 4.46
CA ILE A 175 -3.64 -31.83 4.48
C ILE A 175 -2.98 -32.80 3.47
N TYR A 176 -2.18 -32.31 2.52
CA TYR A 176 -1.38 -33.06 1.56
C TYR A 176 0.10 -32.91 1.84
#